data_cedc9d777fba263ec6020472231fcdb0
#
_entry.id   cedc9d777fba263ec6020472231fcdb0
#
_cell.length_a   1.000
_cell.length_b   1.000
_cell.length_c   1.000
_cell.angle_alpha   90.00
_cell.angle_beta   90.00
_cell.angle_gamma   90.00
#
_symmetry.space_group_name_H-M   'P 1'
#
loop_
_entity.id
_entity.type
_entity.pdbx_description
1 polymer ?
#
loop_
_entity_poly.entity_id
_entity_poly.type
_entity_poly.pdbx_seq_one_letter_code
_entity_poly.pdbx_strand_id
1 'polypeptide(L)'
;ALSKKGVHIVTVNDYLAKRDAENMGQIYKYLGLSCGYINSGQSDEERRKNYNLDITYATNSELGFDYLRDNMKYSKETMVQRGHHFVIVDEIDSCLIDEARTPLVISGASEDKTSQYVAVNKLVKTLKDEDYEIDEKDKNILLTNKGIDNVEKIFSRVGILKNDNFYDPENISLVHYVNQSLRAHHLFQNGRDYIVKDNQIIIIDEQTGRQLPGRRYGDGLHQSLEAKENLEVQSENLTLASITYQNYFKLYSNICGCTGTALTEAEEFYEIYNLQVIEVPTNVKMIRKDLNDQIFRTQKEKDDAVVKKIVDAKNKGQPTLVFTSSVNKSEHYSELLRRKNIEHLVLNAKNHEREADIIANAGKKNSIIITTSISGRGVDIKLGGKKKDEISKNLIKNLGGLLVIGTERMESRRVDNQARGRSGRQGDEGVSIFYVSLEDDLMRIFGSESMNT
;
A
#
# COMPACT_ATOMS: atom_id res chain seq x y z
N ALA A 1 19.38 18.77 14.41
CA ALA A 1 18.71 19.36 15.57
C ALA A 1 19.55 20.48 16.21
N LEU A 2 20.87 20.31 16.43
CA LEU A 2 21.72 21.31 17.09
C LEU A 2 21.76 22.67 16.39
N SER A 3 21.54 22.74 15.08
CA SER A 3 21.43 23.99 14.31
C SER A 3 20.16 24.80 14.63
N LYS A 4 19.22 24.25 15.40
CA LYS A 4 17.93 24.87 15.73
C LYS A 4 17.02 25.22 14.53
N LYS A 5 17.32 24.67 13.35
CA LYS A 5 16.55 24.91 12.13
C LYS A 5 15.40 23.92 11.91
N GLY A 6 15.25 22.93 12.80
CA GLY A 6 14.25 21.88 12.74
C GLY A 6 14.68 20.66 11.95
N VAL A 7 14.34 19.50 12.51
CA VAL A 7 14.49 18.19 11.85
C VAL A 7 13.17 17.49 11.86
N HIS A 8 12.72 17.05 10.70
CA HIS A 8 11.56 16.19 10.58
C HIS A 8 12.01 14.72 10.51
N ILE A 9 11.36 13.85 11.26
CA ILE A 9 11.57 12.41 11.21
C ILE A 9 10.29 11.77 10.72
N VAL A 10 10.37 11.15 9.54
CA VAL A 10 9.23 10.52 8.88
C VAL A 10 9.14 9.07 9.32
N THR A 11 7.95 8.67 9.76
CA THR A 11 7.61 7.30 10.16
C THR A 11 6.45 6.77 9.33
N VAL A 12 6.26 5.46 9.33
CA VAL A 12 5.30 4.77 8.47
C VAL A 12 3.83 5.09 8.83
N ASN A 13 3.54 5.41 10.11
CA ASN A 13 2.18 5.70 10.57
C ASN A 13 2.17 6.57 11.84
N ASP A 14 1.00 7.14 12.15
CA ASP A 14 0.79 8.03 13.30
C ASP A 14 1.12 7.38 14.65
N TYR A 15 0.84 6.08 14.80
CA TYR A 15 1.17 5.34 16.01
C TYR A 15 2.69 5.32 16.25
N LEU A 16 3.46 5.05 15.21
CA LEU A 16 4.93 5.04 15.30
C LEU A 16 5.48 6.46 15.53
N ALA A 17 4.91 7.48 14.86
CA ALA A 17 5.31 8.86 15.07
C ALA A 17 5.18 9.27 16.53
N LYS A 18 4.03 8.98 17.16
CA LYS A 18 3.81 9.23 18.58
C LYS A 18 4.72 8.41 19.48
N ARG A 19 4.76 7.09 19.29
CA ARG A 19 5.57 6.16 20.11
C ARG A 19 7.05 6.55 20.12
N ASP A 20 7.60 6.82 18.94
CA ASP A 20 9.02 7.08 18.77
C ASP A 20 9.40 8.48 19.26
N ALA A 21 8.52 9.47 19.07
CA ALA A 21 8.69 10.79 19.67
C ALA A 21 8.69 10.73 21.23
N GLU A 22 7.77 9.95 21.82
CA GLU A 22 7.70 9.78 23.28
C GLU A 22 8.92 9.02 23.82
N ASN A 23 9.36 7.95 23.16
CA ASN A 23 10.49 7.13 23.60
C ASN A 23 11.84 7.84 23.41
N MET A 24 12.11 8.33 22.21
CA MET A 24 13.38 9.00 21.90
C MET A 24 13.44 10.41 22.46
N GLY A 25 12.28 11.05 22.63
CA GLY A 25 12.15 12.37 23.24
C GLY A 25 12.75 12.47 24.63
N GLN A 26 12.81 11.37 25.40
CA GLN A 26 13.48 11.33 26.69
C GLN A 26 14.99 11.59 26.55
N ILE A 27 15.62 10.97 25.54
CA ILE A 27 17.06 11.15 25.24
C ILE A 27 17.29 12.57 24.72
N TYR A 28 16.46 13.04 23.82
CA TYR A 28 16.57 14.39 23.25
C TYR A 28 16.44 15.47 24.33
N LYS A 29 15.48 15.31 25.23
CA LYS A 29 15.28 16.21 26.38
C LYS A 29 16.50 16.24 27.29
N TYR A 30 17.13 15.09 27.56
CA TYR A 30 18.37 15.01 28.33
C TYR A 30 19.51 15.79 27.66
N LEU A 31 19.55 15.82 26.33
CA LEU A 31 20.50 16.59 25.52
C LEU A 31 20.10 18.07 25.32
N GLY A 32 19.05 18.55 25.97
CA GLY A 32 18.53 19.91 25.83
C GLY A 32 17.82 20.22 24.52
N LEU A 33 17.31 19.19 23.84
CA LEU A 33 16.55 19.31 22.59
C LEU A 33 15.06 19.07 22.85
N SER A 34 14.21 19.83 22.16
CA SER A 34 12.76 19.66 22.18
C SER A 34 12.29 18.68 21.10
N CYS A 35 11.29 17.87 21.43
CA CYS A 35 10.75 16.86 20.53
C CYS A 35 9.22 16.80 20.63
N GLY A 36 8.56 16.64 19.50
CA GLY A 36 7.13 16.42 19.40
C GLY A 36 6.74 15.62 18.17
N TYR A 37 5.45 15.49 17.94
CA TYR A 37 4.93 14.73 16.79
C TYR A 37 3.68 15.41 16.21
N ILE A 38 3.42 15.12 14.94
CA ILE A 38 2.21 15.50 14.22
C ILE A 38 1.40 14.23 13.97
N ASN A 39 0.10 14.31 14.21
CA ASN A 39 -0.85 13.27 13.83
C ASN A 39 -2.18 13.89 13.36
N SER A 40 -3.05 13.04 12.80
CA SER A 40 -4.40 13.42 12.42
C SER A 40 -5.20 13.87 13.64
N GLY A 41 -5.99 14.90 13.52
CA GLY A 41 -6.85 15.42 14.61
C GLY A 41 -6.25 16.51 15.49
N GLN A 42 -4.96 16.87 15.32
CA GLN A 42 -4.38 18.04 15.96
C GLN A 42 -4.85 19.35 15.30
N SER A 43 -5.09 20.37 16.12
CA SER A 43 -5.38 21.73 15.66
C SER A 43 -4.16 22.40 15.02
N ASP A 44 -4.38 23.45 14.21
CA ASP A 44 -3.30 24.24 13.60
C ASP A 44 -2.35 24.85 14.65
N GLU A 45 -2.88 25.22 15.81
CA GLU A 45 -2.06 25.75 16.91
C GLU A 45 -1.12 24.67 17.48
N GLU A 46 -1.63 23.47 17.73
CA GLU A 46 -0.83 22.34 18.21
C GLU A 46 0.22 21.92 17.17
N ARG A 47 -0.17 21.87 15.88
CA ARG A 47 0.75 21.56 14.78
C ARG A 47 1.88 22.60 14.70
N ARG A 48 1.54 23.89 14.73
CA ARG A 48 2.53 24.98 14.72
C ARG A 48 3.50 24.88 15.89
N LYS A 49 3.00 24.59 17.11
CA LYS A 49 3.83 24.36 18.28
C LYS A 49 4.82 23.20 18.07
N ASN A 50 4.33 22.08 17.54
CA ASN A 50 5.15 20.89 17.29
C ASN A 50 6.18 21.11 16.16
N TYR A 51 5.84 21.81 15.08
CA TYR A 51 6.79 22.15 14.01
C TYR A 51 7.88 23.12 14.47
N ASN A 52 7.64 23.92 15.49
CA ASN A 52 8.65 24.83 16.05
C ASN A 52 9.62 24.16 17.03
N LEU A 53 9.46 22.88 17.33
CA LEU A 53 10.40 22.11 18.13
C LEU A 53 11.67 21.77 17.34
N ASP A 54 12.72 21.34 18.03
CA ASP A 54 13.98 20.94 17.39
C ASP A 54 13.84 19.69 16.53
N ILE A 55 12.97 18.76 16.96
CA ILE A 55 12.70 17.49 16.29
C ILE A 55 11.19 17.27 16.26
N THR A 56 10.66 16.95 15.07
CA THR A 56 9.24 16.67 14.86
C THR A 56 9.08 15.36 14.12
N TYR A 57 8.40 14.40 14.74
CA TYR A 57 8.00 13.15 14.12
C TYR A 57 6.68 13.32 13.41
N ALA A 58 6.54 12.77 12.21
CA ALA A 58 5.30 12.78 11.44
C ALA A 58 5.28 11.66 10.40
N THR A 59 4.13 11.41 9.80
CA THR A 59 4.05 10.62 8.57
C THR A 59 4.35 11.49 7.35
N ASN A 60 4.73 10.85 6.24
CA ASN A 60 4.90 11.52 4.95
C ASN A 60 3.63 12.25 4.51
N SER A 61 2.45 11.64 4.72
CA SER A 61 1.16 12.22 4.38
C SER A 61 0.82 13.46 5.21
N GLU A 62 1.01 13.42 6.53
CA GLU A 62 0.76 14.59 7.38
C GLU A 62 1.62 15.79 6.98
N LEU A 63 2.93 15.56 6.75
CA LEU A 63 3.83 16.60 6.30
C LEU A 63 3.41 17.20 4.94
N GLY A 64 3.07 16.35 3.98
CA GLY A 64 2.68 16.81 2.66
C GLY A 64 1.33 17.52 2.64
N PHE A 65 0.34 17.06 3.42
CA PHE A 65 -0.95 17.74 3.54
C PHE A 65 -0.84 19.07 4.29
N ASP A 66 -0.01 19.15 5.34
CA ASP A 66 0.25 20.42 6.00
C ASP A 66 0.91 21.43 5.06
N TYR A 67 1.85 20.98 4.21
CA TYR A 67 2.43 21.82 3.18
C TYR A 67 1.38 22.34 2.20
N LEU A 68 0.48 21.48 1.71
CA LEU A 68 -0.59 21.90 0.81
C LEU A 68 -1.53 22.90 1.50
N ARG A 69 -1.95 22.61 2.73
CA ARG A 69 -2.81 23.51 3.52
C ARG A 69 -2.16 24.86 3.75
N ASP A 70 -0.87 24.88 4.09
CA ASP A 70 -0.13 26.13 4.31
C ASP A 70 -0.03 26.97 3.04
N ASN A 71 0.15 26.34 1.87
CA ASN A 71 0.22 27.06 0.60
C ASN A 71 -1.15 27.55 0.09
N MET A 72 -2.25 27.14 0.73
CA MET A 72 -3.60 27.67 0.47
C MET A 72 -3.97 28.82 1.42
N LYS A 73 -3.15 29.12 2.43
CA LYS A 73 -3.40 30.18 3.41
C LYS A 73 -3.02 31.56 2.86
N TYR A 74 -3.80 32.58 3.23
CA TYR A 74 -3.58 33.96 2.77
C TYR A 74 -2.47 34.70 3.53
N SER A 75 -2.07 34.20 4.72
CA SER A 75 -1.09 34.86 5.61
C SER A 75 -0.05 33.85 6.09
N LYS A 76 1.21 34.27 6.13
CA LYS A 76 2.31 33.47 6.64
C LYS A 76 2.20 33.16 8.13
N GLU A 77 1.58 34.05 8.91
CA GLU A 77 1.37 33.88 10.36
C GLU A 77 0.43 32.71 10.66
N THR A 78 -0.43 32.35 9.70
CA THR A 78 -1.36 31.21 9.85
C THR A 78 -0.77 29.89 9.43
N MET A 79 0.39 29.86 8.74
CA MET A 79 1.08 28.63 8.35
C MET A 79 1.56 27.85 9.57
N VAL A 80 1.54 26.54 9.49
CA VAL A 80 1.94 25.66 10.60
C VAL A 80 3.40 25.21 10.48
N GLN A 81 3.88 24.97 9.26
CA GLN A 81 5.27 24.55 9.02
C GLN A 81 6.22 25.76 9.00
N ARG A 82 7.42 25.59 9.56
CA ARG A 82 8.43 26.68 9.58
C ARG A 82 9.49 26.58 8.48
N GLY A 83 9.49 25.51 7.70
CA GLY A 83 10.45 25.29 6.62
C GLY A 83 10.99 23.85 6.57
N HIS A 84 11.79 23.57 5.52
CA HIS A 84 12.26 22.24 5.14
C HIS A 84 13.79 22.17 5.20
N HIS A 85 14.35 22.13 6.42
CA HIS A 85 15.81 22.15 6.58
C HIS A 85 16.43 20.76 6.49
N PHE A 86 15.97 19.82 7.29
CA PHE A 86 16.51 18.46 7.35
C PHE A 86 15.39 17.45 7.56
N VAL A 87 15.42 16.35 6.80
CA VAL A 87 14.49 15.23 7.01
C VAL A 87 15.24 13.90 7.08
N ILE A 88 14.81 13.05 8.01
CA ILE A 88 15.22 11.65 8.12
C ILE A 88 13.98 10.81 7.83
N VAL A 89 14.06 9.96 6.81
CA VAL A 89 12.92 9.13 6.38
C VAL A 89 13.18 7.68 6.77
N ASP A 90 12.37 7.15 7.69
CA ASP A 90 12.36 5.73 7.98
C ASP A 90 11.62 4.99 6.86
N GLU A 91 12.11 3.81 6.49
CA GLU A 91 11.61 3.04 5.36
C GLU A 91 11.55 3.90 4.08
N ILE A 92 12.65 4.56 3.79
CA ILE A 92 12.77 5.58 2.73
C ILE A 92 12.38 5.08 1.34
N ASP A 93 12.59 3.82 1.05
CA ASP A 93 12.21 3.16 -0.22
C ASP A 93 10.70 3.17 -0.43
N SER A 94 9.89 2.96 0.61
CA SER A 94 8.44 3.06 0.51
C SER A 94 7.98 4.46 0.14
N CYS A 95 8.56 5.44 0.81
CA CYS A 95 8.15 6.82 0.67
C CYS A 95 8.63 7.44 -0.66
N LEU A 96 9.90 7.20 -1.03
CA LEU A 96 10.55 7.87 -2.15
C LEU A 96 10.59 7.05 -3.45
N ILE A 97 10.26 5.76 -3.40
CA ILE A 97 10.17 4.89 -4.58
C ILE A 97 8.71 4.47 -4.80
N ASP A 98 8.12 3.70 -3.85
CA ASP A 98 6.78 3.14 -4.05
C ASP A 98 5.69 4.20 -4.16
N GLU A 99 5.67 5.13 -3.20
CA GLU A 99 4.66 6.19 -3.13
C GLU A 99 5.10 7.49 -3.81
N ALA A 100 6.31 7.53 -4.37
CA ALA A 100 6.95 8.76 -4.88
C ALA A 100 6.06 9.56 -5.85
N ARG A 101 5.37 8.87 -6.74
CA ARG A 101 4.51 9.46 -7.79
C ARG A 101 3.06 9.61 -7.36
N THR A 102 2.67 9.10 -6.20
CA THR A 102 1.32 9.25 -5.67
C THR A 102 1.08 10.71 -5.29
N PRO A 103 0.10 11.39 -5.91
CA PRO A 103 -0.18 12.78 -5.55
C PRO A 103 -0.99 12.84 -4.24
N LEU A 104 -0.59 13.74 -3.38
CA LEU A 104 -1.45 14.27 -2.33
C LEU A 104 -2.31 15.36 -2.97
N VAL A 105 -3.62 15.30 -2.74
CA VAL A 105 -4.58 16.19 -3.38
C VAL A 105 -5.52 16.77 -2.33
N ILE A 106 -5.67 18.10 -2.34
CA ILE A 106 -6.76 18.78 -1.65
C ILE A 106 -7.76 19.19 -2.73
N SER A 107 -9.00 18.79 -2.55
CA SER A 107 -10.07 19.05 -3.51
C SER A 107 -11.23 19.81 -2.87
N GLY A 108 -11.94 20.57 -3.70
CA GLY A 108 -13.20 21.26 -3.35
C GLY A 108 -14.35 20.75 -4.22
N ALA A 109 -15.58 21.02 -3.79
CA ALA A 109 -16.76 20.59 -4.53
C ALA A 109 -16.82 21.22 -5.93
N SER A 110 -17.14 20.41 -6.92
CA SER A 110 -17.40 20.78 -8.31
C SER A 110 -18.89 20.67 -8.64
N GLU A 111 -19.30 21.04 -9.85
CA GLU A 111 -20.67 20.89 -10.33
C GLU A 111 -21.15 19.43 -10.26
N ASP A 112 -22.42 19.25 -9.90
CA ASP A 112 -23.03 17.93 -9.74
C ASP A 112 -23.31 17.28 -11.10
N LYS A 113 -22.48 16.31 -11.48
CA LYS A 113 -22.65 15.46 -12.68
C LYS A 113 -22.86 13.99 -12.32
N THR A 114 -23.25 13.70 -11.08
CA THR A 114 -23.37 12.33 -10.54
C THR A 114 -24.33 11.44 -11.31
N SER A 115 -25.45 12.01 -11.80
CA SER A 115 -26.43 11.29 -12.58
C SER A 115 -25.90 10.70 -13.88
N GLN A 116 -24.89 11.32 -14.48
CA GLN A 116 -24.25 10.85 -15.73
C GLN A 116 -23.42 9.59 -15.49
N TYR A 117 -22.69 9.50 -14.37
CA TYR A 117 -21.94 8.29 -14.00
C TYR A 117 -22.87 7.10 -13.82
N VAL A 118 -24.01 7.29 -13.15
CA VAL A 118 -25.00 6.23 -12.94
C VAL A 118 -25.63 5.78 -14.27
N ALA A 119 -25.96 6.71 -15.16
CA ALA A 119 -26.53 6.40 -16.47
C ALA A 119 -25.54 5.63 -17.34
N VAL A 120 -24.30 6.13 -17.45
CA VAL A 120 -23.24 5.48 -18.24
C VAL A 120 -22.89 4.10 -17.68
N ASN A 121 -22.82 3.92 -16.36
CA ASN A 121 -22.56 2.64 -15.73
C ASN A 121 -23.60 1.56 -16.14
N LYS A 122 -24.87 1.92 -16.21
CA LYS A 122 -25.94 0.99 -16.67
C LYS A 122 -25.74 0.57 -18.14
N LEU A 123 -25.29 1.51 -18.97
CA LEU A 123 -25.11 1.27 -20.40
C LEU A 123 -23.84 0.47 -20.68
N VAL A 124 -22.75 0.78 -20.01
CA VAL A 124 -21.46 0.06 -20.12
C VAL A 124 -21.61 -1.43 -19.74
N LYS A 125 -22.43 -1.75 -18.74
CA LYS A 125 -22.76 -3.15 -18.37
C LYS A 125 -23.37 -3.99 -19.50
N THR A 126 -23.88 -3.35 -20.55
CA THR A 126 -24.47 -4.07 -21.72
C THR A 126 -23.45 -4.38 -22.82
N LEU A 127 -22.24 -3.81 -22.74
CA LEU A 127 -21.16 -4.08 -23.67
C LEU A 127 -20.61 -5.50 -23.46
N LYS A 128 -20.11 -6.10 -24.54
CA LYS A 128 -19.56 -7.46 -24.58
C LYS A 128 -18.04 -7.41 -24.69
N ASP A 129 -17.38 -8.51 -24.41
CA ASP A 129 -15.91 -8.62 -24.47
C ASP A 129 -15.30 -8.24 -25.84
N GLU A 130 -16.09 -8.36 -26.94
CA GLU A 130 -15.67 -7.95 -28.28
C GLU A 130 -15.72 -6.42 -28.53
N ASP A 131 -16.32 -5.68 -27.61
CA ASP A 131 -16.52 -4.22 -27.73
C ASP A 131 -15.36 -3.41 -27.16
N TYR A 132 -14.43 -4.04 -26.43
CA TYR A 132 -13.27 -3.37 -25.83
C TYR A 132 -12.04 -4.28 -25.80
N GLU A 133 -10.87 -3.66 -25.72
CA GLU A 133 -9.57 -4.33 -25.52
C GLU A 133 -8.97 -3.88 -24.20
N ILE A 134 -8.46 -4.84 -23.43
CA ILE A 134 -7.84 -4.61 -22.12
C ILE A 134 -6.33 -4.75 -22.25
N ASP A 135 -5.58 -3.71 -21.87
CA ASP A 135 -4.15 -3.78 -21.63
C ASP A 135 -3.90 -3.78 -20.11
N GLU A 136 -3.67 -4.96 -19.56
CA GLU A 136 -3.43 -5.12 -18.12
C GLU A 136 -2.07 -4.58 -17.69
N LYS A 137 -1.08 -4.52 -18.59
CA LYS A 137 0.26 -3.99 -18.29
C LYS A 137 0.22 -2.49 -18.05
N ASP A 138 -0.45 -1.77 -18.96
CA ASP A 138 -0.56 -0.33 -18.90
C ASP A 138 -1.80 0.13 -18.10
N LYS A 139 -2.55 -0.82 -17.52
CA LYS A 139 -3.82 -0.58 -16.80
C LYS A 139 -4.76 0.30 -17.61
N ASN A 140 -4.88 0.00 -18.91
CA ASN A 140 -5.70 0.75 -19.86
C ASN A 140 -6.76 -0.14 -20.50
N ILE A 141 -7.83 0.49 -20.96
CA ILE A 141 -8.92 -0.18 -21.68
C ILE A 141 -9.43 0.76 -22.77
N LEU A 142 -9.60 0.24 -23.96
CA LEU A 142 -10.02 1.01 -25.13
C LEU A 142 -11.21 0.32 -25.82
N LEU A 143 -12.15 1.11 -26.32
CA LEU A 143 -13.22 0.61 -27.17
C LEU A 143 -12.65 0.16 -28.53
N THR A 144 -13.10 -0.98 -29.02
CA THR A 144 -12.90 -1.40 -30.41
C THR A 144 -13.80 -0.59 -31.36
N ASN A 145 -13.55 -0.63 -32.65
CA ASN A 145 -14.45 0.00 -33.64
C ASN A 145 -15.90 -0.49 -33.49
N LYS A 146 -16.08 -1.80 -33.23
CA LYS A 146 -17.38 -2.39 -32.96
C LYS A 146 -18.00 -1.87 -31.66
N GLY A 147 -17.17 -1.68 -30.64
CA GLY A 147 -17.60 -1.10 -29.36
C GLY A 147 -18.07 0.33 -29.50
N ILE A 148 -17.38 1.15 -30.32
CA ILE A 148 -17.80 2.52 -30.63
C ILE A 148 -19.17 2.52 -31.31
N ASP A 149 -19.36 1.72 -32.35
CA ASP A 149 -20.67 1.58 -33.04
C ASP A 149 -21.79 1.15 -32.09
N ASN A 150 -21.50 0.25 -31.14
CA ASN A 150 -22.49 -0.22 -30.17
C ASN A 150 -22.79 0.86 -29.12
N VAL A 151 -21.79 1.59 -28.63
CA VAL A 151 -21.98 2.73 -27.71
C VAL A 151 -22.83 3.80 -28.38
N GLU A 152 -22.55 4.17 -29.63
CA GLU A 152 -23.34 5.15 -30.39
C GLU A 152 -24.79 4.73 -30.50
N LYS A 153 -25.07 3.47 -30.92
CA LYS A 153 -26.42 2.94 -31.01
C LYS A 153 -27.18 2.96 -29.68
N ILE A 154 -26.51 2.58 -28.60
CA ILE A 154 -27.12 2.54 -27.27
C ILE A 154 -27.42 3.95 -26.78
N PHE A 155 -26.46 4.87 -26.89
CA PHE A 155 -26.57 6.22 -26.36
C PHE A 155 -27.50 7.10 -27.16
N SER A 156 -27.58 6.94 -28.50
CA SER A 156 -28.58 7.60 -29.35
C SER A 156 -30.00 7.16 -28.98
N ARG A 157 -30.21 5.85 -28.71
CA ARG A 157 -31.52 5.36 -28.26
C ARG A 157 -32.01 5.94 -26.96
N VAL A 158 -31.07 6.25 -26.05
CA VAL A 158 -31.37 6.85 -24.72
C VAL A 158 -31.40 8.38 -24.78
N GLY A 159 -30.97 8.97 -25.90
CA GLY A 159 -30.98 10.42 -26.12
C GLY A 159 -29.88 11.16 -25.34
N ILE A 160 -28.79 10.47 -24.98
CA ILE A 160 -27.64 11.05 -24.26
C ILE A 160 -26.59 11.56 -25.26
N LEU A 161 -26.51 10.94 -26.43
CA LEU A 161 -25.53 11.29 -27.47
C LEU A 161 -26.00 12.51 -28.25
N LYS A 162 -25.11 13.46 -28.49
CA LYS A 162 -25.31 14.60 -29.36
C LYS A 162 -24.67 14.31 -30.73
N ASN A 163 -25.33 14.78 -31.80
CA ASN A 163 -24.85 14.68 -33.18
C ASN A 163 -24.49 13.26 -33.67
N ASP A 164 -25.08 12.22 -33.06
CA ASP A 164 -24.89 10.79 -33.41
C ASP A 164 -23.43 10.32 -33.56
N ASN A 165 -22.45 11.08 -33.06
CA ASN A 165 -21.03 10.75 -33.09
C ASN A 165 -20.46 10.78 -31.68
N PHE A 166 -19.94 9.65 -31.22
CA PHE A 166 -19.40 9.52 -29.87
C PHE A 166 -18.20 10.44 -29.60
N TYR A 167 -17.37 10.66 -30.60
CA TYR A 167 -16.18 11.53 -30.48
C TYR A 167 -16.43 12.99 -30.91
N ASP A 168 -17.68 13.40 -31.08
CA ASP A 168 -17.99 14.81 -31.27
C ASP A 168 -17.49 15.64 -30.06
N PRO A 169 -16.94 16.86 -30.28
CA PRO A 169 -16.51 17.75 -29.20
C PRO A 169 -17.54 17.96 -28.10
N GLU A 170 -18.84 17.95 -28.42
CA GLU A 170 -19.91 18.06 -27.44
C GLU A 170 -20.11 16.80 -26.57
N ASN A 171 -19.57 15.67 -26.99
CA ASN A 171 -19.65 14.39 -26.28
C ASN A 171 -18.36 14.02 -25.52
N ILE A 172 -17.38 14.91 -25.45
CA ILE A 172 -16.06 14.62 -24.88
C ILE A 172 -16.13 14.16 -23.39
N SER A 173 -17.07 14.77 -22.65
CA SER A 173 -17.35 14.34 -21.27
C SER A 173 -17.95 12.93 -21.20
N LEU A 174 -18.76 12.57 -22.18
CA LEU A 174 -19.38 11.25 -22.28
C LEU A 174 -18.35 10.16 -22.60
N VAL A 175 -17.41 10.46 -23.50
CA VAL A 175 -16.24 9.59 -23.79
C VAL A 175 -15.45 9.34 -22.53
N HIS A 176 -15.21 10.38 -21.75
CA HIS A 176 -14.51 10.26 -20.47
C HIS A 176 -15.25 9.33 -19.48
N TYR A 177 -16.56 9.53 -19.28
CA TYR A 177 -17.35 8.69 -18.37
C TYR A 177 -17.40 7.22 -18.81
N VAL A 178 -17.49 6.95 -20.11
CA VAL A 178 -17.46 5.57 -20.64
C VAL A 178 -16.11 4.93 -20.33
N ASN A 179 -15.02 5.61 -20.60
CA ASN A 179 -13.67 5.09 -20.33
C ASN A 179 -13.47 4.81 -18.84
N GLN A 180 -13.88 5.72 -17.96
CA GLN A 180 -13.73 5.50 -16.52
C GLN A 180 -14.65 4.38 -16.02
N SER A 181 -15.85 4.24 -16.59
CA SER A 181 -16.74 3.15 -16.24
C SER A 181 -16.19 1.78 -16.69
N LEU A 182 -15.63 1.68 -17.89
CA LEU A 182 -14.95 0.47 -18.37
C LEU A 182 -13.76 0.12 -17.46
N ARG A 183 -12.91 1.10 -17.12
CA ARG A 183 -11.79 0.89 -16.19
C ARG A 183 -12.28 0.38 -14.84
N ALA A 184 -13.32 0.99 -14.29
CA ALA A 184 -13.91 0.58 -13.00
C ALA A 184 -14.38 -0.88 -13.03
N HIS A 185 -14.99 -1.32 -14.14
CA HIS A 185 -15.52 -2.69 -14.25
C HIS A 185 -14.45 -3.74 -14.47
N HIS A 186 -13.43 -3.47 -15.28
CA HIS A 186 -12.50 -4.48 -15.77
C HIS A 186 -11.11 -4.43 -15.13
N LEU A 187 -10.66 -3.26 -14.69
CA LEU A 187 -9.30 -3.08 -14.14
C LEU A 187 -9.27 -2.98 -12.62
N PHE A 188 -10.39 -2.66 -11.97
CA PHE A 188 -10.47 -2.46 -10.52
C PHE A 188 -11.40 -3.48 -9.87
N GLN A 189 -10.90 -4.22 -8.89
CA GLN A 189 -11.60 -5.31 -8.22
C GLN A 189 -11.82 -5.01 -6.74
N ASN A 190 -13.04 -5.27 -6.27
CA ASN A 190 -13.37 -5.22 -4.85
C ASN A 190 -12.57 -6.31 -4.10
N GLY A 191 -11.93 -5.92 -3.00
CA GLY A 191 -11.07 -6.80 -2.21
C GLY A 191 -9.59 -6.80 -2.63
N ARG A 192 -9.25 -6.24 -3.81
CA ARG A 192 -7.87 -6.05 -4.27
C ARG A 192 -7.48 -4.58 -4.29
N ASP A 193 -8.22 -3.78 -5.05
CA ASP A 193 -7.89 -2.37 -5.28
C ASP A 193 -8.68 -1.44 -4.33
N TYR A 194 -9.85 -1.88 -3.89
CA TYR A 194 -10.70 -1.17 -2.95
C TYR A 194 -11.60 -2.14 -2.18
N ILE A 195 -12.21 -1.65 -1.10
CA ILE A 195 -13.30 -2.32 -0.39
C ILE A 195 -14.50 -1.38 -0.26
N VAL A 196 -15.68 -1.95 -0.08
CA VAL A 196 -16.88 -1.21 0.30
C VAL A 196 -17.07 -1.33 1.81
N LYS A 197 -17.05 -0.20 2.52
CA LYS A 197 -17.28 -0.13 3.96
C LYS A 197 -18.10 1.14 4.27
N ASP A 198 -19.09 1.03 5.15
CA ASP A 198 -19.95 2.15 5.57
C ASP A 198 -20.57 2.92 4.37
N ASN A 199 -20.99 2.18 3.35
CA ASN A 199 -21.55 2.71 2.10
C ASN A 199 -20.58 3.63 1.30
N GLN A 200 -19.27 3.41 1.44
CA GLN A 200 -18.22 4.17 0.77
C GLN A 200 -17.17 3.24 0.15
N ILE A 201 -16.55 3.71 -0.93
CA ILE A 201 -15.35 3.07 -1.50
C ILE A 201 -14.14 3.51 -0.67
N ILE A 202 -13.40 2.55 -0.14
CA ILE A 202 -12.13 2.77 0.54
C ILE A 202 -11.04 2.13 -0.30
N ILE A 203 -10.09 2.94 -0.75
CA ILE A 203 -8.96 2.48 -1.55
C ILE A 203 -8.07 1.58 -0.70
N ILE A 204 -7.58 0.51 -1.29
CA ILE A 204 -6.51 -0.32 -0.75
C ILE A 204 -5.21 0.11 -1.44
N ASP A 205 -4.22 0.46 -0.66
CA ASP A 205 -2.88 0.71 -1.16
C ASP A 205 -2.29 -0.57 -1.75
N GLU A 206 -1.89 -0.51 -3.01
CA GLU A 206 -1.42 -1.67 -3.77
C GLU A 206 -0.13 -2.25 -3.18
N GLN A 207 0.71 -1.40 -2.62
CA GLN A 207 2.01 -1.79 -2.06
C GLN A 207 1.91 -2.32 -0.64
N THR A 208 1.10 -1.67 0.18
CA THR A 208 1.02 -1.98 1.62
C THR A 208 -0.19 -2.82 2.00
N GLY A 209 -1.18 -2.94 1.11
CA GLY A 209 -2.46 -3.59 1.40
C GLY A 209 -3.31 -2.84 2.42
N ARG A 210 -2.96 -1.60 2.77
CA ARG A 210 -3.65 -0.80 3.79
C ARG A 210 -4.83 -0.06 3.21
N GLN A 211 -5.85 0.12 4.03
CA GLN A 211 -6.95 1.04 3.74
C GLN A 211 -6.43 2.48 3.77
N LEU A 212 -6.85 3.26 2.80
CA LEU A 212 -6.56 4.68 2.68
C LEU A 212 -7.87 5.49 2.82
N PRO A 213 -8.42 5.61 4.05
CA PRO A 213 -9.66 6.33 4.26
C PRO A 213 -9.50 7.81 3.89
N GLY A 214 -10.53 8.37 3.26
CA GLY A 214 -10.52 9.77 2.82
C GLY A 214 -9.76 10.03 1.51
N ARG A 215 -9.02 9.06 0.96
CA ARG A 215 -8.47 9.14 -0.40
C ARG A 215 -9.52 8.72 -1.43
N ARG A 216 -9.47 9.38 -2.59
CA ARG A 216 -10.32 9.07 -3.74
C ARG A 216 -9.46 8.92 -5.00
N TYR A 217 -9.86 8.03 -5.89
CA TYR A 217 -9.28 8.00 -7.23
C TYR A 217 -9.67 9.29 -7.98
N GLY A 218 -8.75 9.82 -8.76
CA GLY A 218 -8.99 10.99 -9.60
C GLY A 218 -9.75 10.68 -10.88
N ASP A 219 -9.99 11.73 -11.66
CA ASP A 219 -10.50 11.66 -13.04
C ASP A 219 -11.83 10.91 -13.20
N GLY A 220 -12.73 10.98 -12.20
CA GLY A 220 -14.05 10.32 -12.29
C GLY A 220 -14.03 8.81 -12.07
N LEU A 221 -12.86 8.19 -11.86
CA LEU A 221 -12.77 6.75 -11.59
C LEU A 221 -13.47 6.36 -10.29
N HIS A 222 -13.32 7.18 -9.24
CA HIS A 222 -13.96 6.90 -7.95
C HIS A 222 -15.47 6.91 -8.06
N GLN A 223 -16.03 7.89 -8.78
CA GLN A 223 -17.45 7.99 -9.09
C GLN A 223 -17.95 6.79 -9.90
N SER A 224 -17.14 6.35 -10.86
CA SER A 224 -17.44 5.15 -11.65
C SER A 224 -17.45 3.88 -10.80
N LEU A 225 -16.58 3.78 -9.79
CA LEU A 225 -16.57 2.69 -8.81
C LEU A 225 -17.79 2.75 -7.89
N GLU A 226 -18.15 3.94 -7.40
CA GLU A 226 -19.38 4.15 -6.62
C GLU A 226 -20.61 3.71 -7.42
N ALA A 227 -20.70 4.11 -8.70
CA ALA A 227 -21.78 3.67 -9.59
C ALA A 227 -21.76 2.16 -9.85
N LYS A 228 -20.59 1.54 -10.02
CA LYS A 228 -20.41 0.09 -10.19
C LYS A 228 -20.95 -0.67 -8.99
N GLU A 229 -20.64 -0.24 -7.78
CA GLU A 229 -21.05 -0.88 -6.52
C GLU A 229 -22.46 -0.45 -6.07
N ASN A 230 -23.19 0.33 -6.89
CA ASN A 230 -24.52 0.87 -6.60
C ASN A 230 -24.56 1.72 -5.31
N LEU A 231 -23.50 2.45 -5.04
CA LEU A 231 -23.41 3.40 -3.95
C LEU A 231 -23.93 4.78 -4.41
N GLU A 232 -24.16 5.68 -3.46
CA GLU A 232 -24.43 7.08 -3.77
C GLU A 232 -23.20 7.73 -4.38
N VAL A 233 -23.28 8.13 -5.66
CA VAL A 233 -22.17 8.77 -6.37
C VAL A 233 -21.96 10.17 -5.82
N GLN A 234 -20.78 10.43 -5.27
CA GLN A 234 -20.41 11.75 -4.77
C GLN A 234 -19.97 12.65 -5.93
N SER A 235 -20.24 13.96 -5.83
CA SER A 235 -19.81 14.92 -6.85
C SER A 235 -18.30 14.88 -7.11
N GLU A 236 -17.87 15.14 -8.32
CA GLU A 236 -16.47 15.38 -8.63
C GLU A 236 -15.94 16.55 -7.81
N ASN A 237 -14.73 16.42 -7.31
CA ASN A 237 -14.09 17.49 -6.59
C ASN A 237 -13.05 18.18 -7.50
N LEU A 238 -13.09 19.51 -7.49
CA LEU A 238 -12.05 20.31 -8.15
C LEU A 238 -10.75 20.20 -7.36
N THR A 239 -9.65 19.84 -8.01
CA THR A 239 -8.34 19.84 -7.36
C THR A 239 -7.91 21.29 -7.08
N LEU A 240 -7.83 21.64 -5.81
CA LEU A 240 -7.40 22.95 -5.33
C LEU A 240 -5.87 23.05 -5.19
N ALA A 241 -5.26 21.98 -4.69
CA ALA A 241 -3.81 21.87 -4.53
C ALA A 241 -3.37 20.41 -4.61
N SER A 242 -2.21 20.17 -5.22
CA SER A 242 -1.63 18.83 -5.26
C SER A 242 -0.11 18.87 -5.23
N ILE A 243 0.51 17.84 -4.66
CA ILE A 243 1.96 17.62 -4.69
C ILE A 243 2.24 16.12 -4.62
N THR A 244 3.25 15.63 -5.33
CA THR A 244 3.76 14.27 -5.15
C THR A 244 4.75 14.22 -4.00
N TYR A 245 4.92 13.05 -3.35
CA TYR A 245 5.96 12.90 -2.35
C TYR A 245 7.35 13.21 -2.90
N GLN A 246 7.62 12.78 -4.14
CA GLN A 246 8.87 13.10 -4.84
C GLN A 246 9.16 14.60 -4.86
N ASN A 247 8.18 15.44 -5.20
CA ASN A 247 8.36 16.88 -5.24
C ASN A 247 8.40 17.50 -3.84
N TYR A 248 7.61 16.98 -2.90
CA TYR A 248 7.62 17.47 -1.53
C TYR A 248 8.99 17.28 -0.86
N PHE A 249 9.57 16.07 -0.94
CA PHE A 249 10.84 15.79 -0.30
C PHE A 249 12.03 16.53 -0.94
N LYS A 250 11.93 16.95 -2.20
CA LYS A 250 12.92 17.83 -2.84
C LYS A 250 12.97 19.26 -2.26
N LEU A 251 11.99 19.65 -1.45
CA LEU A 251 12.01 20.95 -0.76
C LEU A 251 13.01 20.99 0.38
N TYR A 252 13.41 19.86 0.93
CA TYR A 252 14.37 19.81 2.03
C TYR A 252 15.78 20.12 1.55
N SER A 253 16.48 20.96 2.33
CA SER A 253 17.90 21.24 2.07
C SER A 253 18.79 20.02 2.26
N ASN A 254 18.41 19.11 3.16
CA ASN A 254 19.13 17.89 3.45
C ASN A 254 18.13 16.75 3.70
N ILE A 255 18.36 15.63 3.05
CA ILE A 255 17.57 14.42 3.18
C ILE A 255 18.48 13.23 3.42
N CYS A 256 18.07 12.35 4.33
CA CYS A 256 18.64 11.02 4.48
C CYS A 256 17.56 10.06 4.96
N GLY A 257 17.83 8.76 4.98
CA GLY A 257 16.88 7.78 5.47
C GLY A 257 17.49 6.41 5.69
N CYS A 258 16.66 5.50 6.15
CA CYS A 258 17.03 4.12 6.46
C CYS A 258 16.01 3.17 5.85
N THR A 259 16.49 2.02 5.38
CA THR A 259 15.66 0.88 4.99
C THR A 259 16.51 -0.39 4.92
N GLY A 260 15.88 -1.54 5.00
CA GLY A 260 16.53 -2.84 4.77
C GLY A 260 16.64 -3.23 3.30
N THR A 261 16.09 -2.46 2.35
CA THR A 261 15.87 -2.89 0.96
C THR A 261 16.18 -1.82 -0.10
N ALA A 262 17.03 -0.83 0.21
CA ALA A 262 17.36 0.24 -0.73
C ALA A 262 18.29 -0.17 -1.89
N LEU A 263 19.11 -1.21 -1.71
CA LEU A 263 20.19 -1.52 -2.64
C LEU A 263 19.70 -1.85 -4.06
N THR A 264 18.53 -2.45 -4.19
CA THR A 264 17.93 -2.76 -5.50
C THR A 264 17.52 -1.53 -6.29
N GLU A 265 17.29 -0.41 -5.60
CA GLU A 265 16.82 0.87 -6.18
C GLU A 265 17.88 1.99 -6.04
N ALA A 266 19.16 1.61 -5.85
CA ALA A 266 20.25 2.57 -5.59
C ALA A 266 20.41 3.60 -6.72
N GLU A 267 20.23 3.19 -7.95
CA GLU A 267 20.30 4.05 -9.14
C GLU A 267 19.17 5.10 -9.13
N GLU A 268 17.93 4.68 -8.85
CA GLU A 268 16.78 5.58 -8.77
C GLU A 268 16.93 6.60 -7.63
N PHE A 269 17.43 6.17 -6.47
CA PHE A 269 17.75 7.10 -5.37
C PHE A 269 18.78 8.14 -5.77
N TYR A 270 19.80 7.74 -6.53
CA TYR A 270 20.84 8.65 -6.99
C TYR A 270 20.33 9.63 -8.06
N GLU A 271 19.65 9.12 -9.08
CA GLU A 271 19.16 9.93 -10.21
C GLU A 271 18.09 10.95 -9.80
N ILE A 272 17.15 10.55 -8.94
CA ILE A 272 16.00 11.40 -8.58
C ILE A 272 16.31 12.33 -7.42
N TYR A 273 17.02 11.83 -6.39
CA TYR A 273 17.21 12.54 -5.12
C TYR A 273 18.66 12.88 -4.81
N ASN A 274 19.60 12.47 -5.66
CA ASN A 274 21.05 12.58 -5.45
C ASN A 274 21.49 11.93 -4.11
N LEU A 275 20.83 10.82 -3.75
CA LEU A 275 21.12 10.07 -2.55
C LEU A 275 21.97 8.83 -2.88
N GLN A 276 23.09 8.70 -2.18
CA GLN A 276 23.90 7.50 -2.25
C GLN A 276 23.39 6.44 -1.28
N VAL A 277 23.23 5.22 -1.76
CA VAL A 277 22.89 4.07 -0.92
C VAL A 277 24.18 3.45 -0.38
N ILE A 278 24.29 3.39 0.94
CA ILE A 278 25.43 2.82 1.65
C ILE A 278 24.96 1.60 2.43
N GLU A 279 25.56 0.46 2.16
CA GLU A 279 25.29 -0.77 2.90
C GLU A 279 26.01 -0.74 4.25
N VAL A 280 25.24 -0.82 5.33
CA VAL A 280 25.77 -0.98 6.68
C VAL A 280 25.71 -2.46 7.04
N PRO A 281 26.85 -3.13 7.28
CA PRO A 281 26.84 -4.55 7.61
C PRO A 281 26.08 -4.81 8.91
N THR A 282 25.40 -5.96 8.96
CA THR A 282 24.66 -6.37 10.16
C THR A 282 25.60 -6.63 11.34
N ASN A 283 25.19 -6.24 12.54
CA ASN A 283 25.97 -6.47 13.77
C ASN A 283 26.21 -7.97 14.03
N VAL A 284 25.24 -8.82 13.71
CA VAL A 284 25.33 -10.27 13.84
C VAL A 284 25.03 -10.90 12.48
N LYS A 285 25.79 -11.92 12.10
CA LYS A 285 25.64 -12.60 10.81
C LYS A 285 24.21 -13.15 10.66
N MET A 286 23.60 -12.88 9.53
CA MET A 286 22.31 -13.47 9.17
C MET A 286 22.48 -14.98 8.92
N ILE A 287 21.68 -15.77 9.61
CA ILE A 287 21.67 -17.26 9.50
C ILE A 287 20.34 -17.81 8.96
N ARG A 288 19.40 -16.91 8.60
CA ARG A 288 18.13 -17.28 7.95
C ARG A 288 18.41 -18.11 6.70
N LYS A 289 17.58 -19.13 6.48
CA LYS A 289 17.63 -19.98 5.29
C LYS A 289 16.57 -19.53 4.30
N ASP A 290 17.00 -18.92 3.20
CA ASP A 290 16.12 -18.57 2.09
C ASP A 290 16.11 -19.75 1.11
N LEU A 291 15.00 -20.52 1.11
CA LEU A 291 14.84 -21.70 0.26
C LEU A 291 14.50 -21.29 -1.18
N ASN A 292 14.81 -22.17 -2.12
CA ASN A 292 14.44 -21.98 -3.52
C ASN A 292 12.91 -21.96 -3.68
N ASP A 293 12.44 -21.20 -4.66
CA ASP A 293 11.04 -21.14 -5.03
C ASP A 293 10.53 -22.52 -5.43
N GLN A 294 9.30 -22.81 -5.05
CA GLN A 294 8.57 -23.98 -5.49
C GLN A 294 7.63 -23.55 -6.63
N ILE A 295 7.88 -24.10 -7.83
CA ILE A 295 7.11 -23.73 -9.02
C ILE A 295 6.09 -24.82 -9.32
N PHE A 296 4.85 -24.41 -9.55
CA PHE A 296 3.71 -25.28 -9.82
C PHE A 296 3.06 -24.91 -11.15
N ARG A 297 2.46 -25.90 -11.77
CA ARG A 297 1.78 -25.69 -13.05
C ARG A 297 0.47 -24.96 -12.87
N THR A 298 -0.29 -25.31 -11.84
CA THR A 298 -1.61 -24.76 -11.55
C THR A 298 -1.70 -24.10 -10.19
N GLN A 299 -2.65 -23.17 -10.05
CA GLN A 299 -2.97 -22.51 -8.77
C GLN A 299 -3.35 -23.55 -7.69
N LYS A 300 -4.14 -24.58 -8.08
CA LYS A 300 -4.60 -25.61 -7.15
C LYS A 300 -3.43 -26.41 -6.56
N GLU A 301 -2.47 -26.84 -7.40
CA GLU A 301 -1.28 -27.57 -6.93
C GLU A 301 -0.45 -26.71 -5.97
N LYS A 302 -0.31 -25.42 -6.27
CA LYS A 302 0.36 -24.46 -5.41
C LYS A 302 -0.36 -24.32 -4.06
N ASP A 303 -1.69 -24.12 -4.08
CA ASP A 303 -2.50 -23.98 -2.88
C ASP A 303 -2.38 -25.21 -1.97
N ASP A 304 -2.46 -26.40 -2.53
CA ASP A 304 -2.31 -27.65 -1.80
C ASP A 304 -0.90 -27.76 -1.15
N ALA A 305 0.15 -27.36 -1.87
CA ALA A 305 1.51 -27.36 -1.37
C ALA A 305 1.73 -26.33 -0.26
N VAL A 306 1.20 -25.11 -0.41
CA VAL A 306 1.23 -24.05 0.62
C VAL A 306 0.54 -24.51 1.90
N VAL A 307 -0.70 -25.02 1.77
CA VAL A 307 -1.47 -25.52 2.92
C VAL A 307 -0.75 -26.68 3.60
N LYS A 308 -0.16 -27.62 2.84
CA LYS A 308 0.66 -28.70 3.39
C LYS A 308 1.84 -28.16 4.20
N LYS A 309 2.55 -27.16 3.67
CA LYS A 309 3.69 -26.55 4.38
C LYS A 309 3.26 -25.88 5.69
N ILE A 310 2.11 -25.22 5.70
CA ILE A 310 1.53 -24.61 6.91
C ILE A 310 1.18 -25.69 7.94
N VAL A 311 0.55 -26.81 7.52
CA VAL A 311 0.23 -27.93 8.40
C VAL A 311 1.50 -28.53 9.00
N ASP A 312 2.53 -28.77 8.19
CA ASP A 312 3.81 -29.33 8.65
C ASP A 312 4.48 -28.42 9.68
N ALA A 313 4.44 -27.10 9.45
CA ALA A 313 4.97 -26.11 10.40
C ALA A 313 4.17 -26.09 11.72
N LYS A 314 2.82 -26.12 11.64
CA LYS A 314 1.94 -26.22 12.80
C LYS A 314 2.24 -27.45 13.63
N ASN A 315 2.36 -28.61 13.00
CA ASN A 315 2.64 -29.88 13.70
C ASN A 315 3.99 -29.85 14.43
N LYS A 316 4.96 -29.08 13.92
CA LYS A 316 6.25 -28.83 14.59
C LYS A 316 6.15 -27.76 15.68
N GLY A 317 5.10 -26.95 15.68
CA GLY A 317 4.96 -25.79 16.56
C GLY A 317 5.66 -24.54 16.06
N GLN A 318 6.14 -24.51 14.80
CA GLN A 318 6.88 -23.42 14.20
C GLN A 318 5.92 -22.27 13.86
N PRO A 319 6.18 -21.03 14.31
CA PRO A 319 5.38 -19.86 13.92
C PRO A 319 5.52 -19.59 12.42
N THR A 320 4.41 -19.26 11.78
CA THR A 320 4.33 -19.11 10.32
C THR A 320 3.65 -17.80 9.95
N LEU A 321 4.28 -17.05 9.05
CA LEU A 321 3.75 -15.82 8.45
C LEU A 321 3.56 -16.08 6.96
N VAL A 322 2.32 -15.95 6.48
CA VAL A 322 1.93 -16.21 5.08
C VAL A 322 1.63 -14.90 4.39
N PHE A 323 2.40 -14.56 3.36
CA PHE A 323 2.24 -13.36 2.55
C PHE A 323 1.43 -13.64 1.29
N THR A 324 0.44 -12.78 1.05
CA THR A 324 -0.42 -12.79 -0.14
C THR A 324 -0.42 -11.41 -0.80
N SER A 325 -0.65 -11.34 -2.12
CA SER A 325 -0.65 -10.08 -2.86
C SER A 325 -1.94 -9.27 -2.70
N SER A 326 -3.04 -9.90 -2.26
CA SER A 326 -4.34 -9.22 -2.17
C SER A 326 -5.19 -9.72 -1.01
N VAL A 327 -6.19 -8.91 -0.64
CA VAL A 327 -7.21 -9.27 0.36
C VAL A 327 -7.93 -10.55 -0.04
N ASN A 328 -8.33 -10.67 -1.31
CA ASN A 328 -9.02 -11.86 -1.81
C ASN A 328 -8.18 -13.12 -1.66
N LYS A 329 -6.88 -13.05 -1.99
CA LYS A 329 -5.96 -14.19 -1.80
C LYS A 329 -5.77 -14.52 -0.32
N SER A 330 -5.73 -13.52 0.56
CA SER A 330 -5.65 -13.74 2.00
C SER A 330 -6.88 -14.45 2.55
N GLU A 331 -8.06 -14.11 2.07
CA GLU A 331 -9.32 -14.75 2.44
C GLU A 331 -9.42 -16.16 1.84
N HIS A 332 -8.96 -16.35 0.61
CA HIS A 332 -8.88 -17.67 -0.03
C HIS A 332 -8.05 -18.66 0.81
N TYR A 333 -6.82 -18.29 1.19
CA TYR A 333 -6.00 -19.15 2.06
C TYR A 333 -6.60 -19.31 3.44
N SER A 334 -7.25 -18.30 4.00
CA SER A 334 -7.99 -18.41 5.26
C SER A 334 -9.09 -19.45 5.16
N GLU A 335 -9.86 -19.48 4.08
CA GLU A 335 -10.90 -20.47 3.90
C GLU A 335 -10.33 -21.89 3.75
N LEU A 336 -9.24 -22.06 2.98
CA LEU A 336 -8.55 -23.35 2.87
C LEU A 336 -8.09 -23.88 4.22
N LEU A 337 -7.55 -23.01 5.09
CA LEU A 337 -7.14 -23.40 6.43
C LEU A 337 -8.32 -23.71 7.35
N ARG A 338 -9.43 -22.95 7.26
CA ARG A 338 -10.67 -23.22 8.01
C ARG A 338 -11.26 -24.59 7.66
N ARG A 339 -11.29 -24.95 6.39
CA ARG A 339 -11.76 -26.28 5.93
C ARG A 339 -10.94 -27.43 6.54
N LYS A 340 -9.69 -27.16 6.92
CA LYS A 340 -8.81 -28.12 7.59
C LYS A 340 -8.77 -27.96 9.12
N ASN A 341 -9.66 -27.13 9.69
CA ASN A 341 -9.72 -26.83 11.13
C ASN A 341 -8.39 -26.31 11.70
N ILE A 342 -7.68 -25.47 10.92
CA ILE A 342 -6.42 -24.85 11.32
C ILE A 342 -6.73 -23.45 11.85
N GLU A 343 -6.47 -23.24 13.15
CA GLU A 343 -6.58 -21.93 13.77
C GLU A 343 -5.51 -20.98 13.23
N HIS A 344 -5.91 -19.80 12.79
CA HIS A 344 -5.04 -18.77 12.23
C HIS A 344 -5.68 -17.39 12.38
N LEU A 345 -4.87 -16.35 12.20
CA LEU A 345 -5.31 -14.96 12.14
C LEU A 345 -5.12 -14.43 10.71
N VAL A 346 -6.01 -13.53 10.30
CA VAL A 346 -5.90 -12.83 9.02
C VAL A 346 -5.70 -11.35 9.29
N LEU A 347 -4.67 -10.79 8.67
CA LEU A 347 -4.32 -9.39 8.74
C LEU A 347 -4.31 -8.80 7.34
N ASN A 348 -5.36 -8.07 7.02
CA ASN A 348 -5.54 -7.41 5.73
C ASN A 348 -6.27 -6.07 5.92
N ALA A 349 -6.55 -5.38 4.81
CA ALA A 349 -7.19 -4.08 4.82
C ALA A 349 -8.53 -4.01 5.59
N LYS A 350 -9.22 -5.14 5.76
CA LYS A 350 -10.47 -5.21 6.54
C LYS A 350 -10.25 -5.27 8.05
N ASN A 351 -9.08 -5.71 8.52
CA ASN A 351 -8.80 -6.08 9.92
C ASN A 351 -7.55 -5.41 10.48
N HIS A 352 -7.30 -4.13 10.13
CA HIS A 352 -6.03 -3.46 10.47
C HIS A 352 -5.96 -2.84 11.88
N GLU A 353 -7.08 -2.68 12.60
CA GLU A 353 -7.14 -1.95 13.87
C GLU A 353 -6.23 -2.51 14.99
N ARG A 354 -5.90 -3.82 14.95
CA ARG A 354 -5.00 -4.50 15.89
C ARG A 354 -3.70 -4.98 15.27
N GLU A 355 -3.34 -4.43 14.14
CA GLU A 355 -2.19 -4.88 13.33
C GLU A 355 -0.90 -5.02 14.15
N ALA A 356 -0.53 -3.96 14.87
CA ALA A 356 0.71 -3.95 15.65
C ALA A 356 0.75 -5.04 16.74
N ASP A 357 -0.38 -5.31 17.38
CA ASP A 357 -0.47 -6.34 18.43
C ASP A 357 -0.43 -7.74 17.86
N ILE A 358 -1.09 -7.98 16.75
CA ILE A 358 -1.10 -9.28 16.06
C ILE A 358 0.31 -9.60 15.57
N ILE A 359 0.97 -8.67 14.87
CA ILE A 359 2.32 -8.86 14.33
C ILE A 359 3.34 -9.05 15.44
N ALA A 360 3.28 -8.27 16.51
CA ALA A 360 4.21 -8.43 17.63
C ALA A 360 4.13 -9.82 18.32
N ASN A 361 2.99 -10.51 18.16
CA ASN A 361 2.78 -11.87 18.66
C ASN A 361 2.97 -12.96 17.60
N ALA A 362 3.33 -12.60 16.35
CA ALA A 362 3.53 -13.55 15.25
C ALA A 362 4.63 -14.59 15.52
N GLY A 363 5.59 -14.27 16.38
CA GLY A 363 6.67 -15.19 16.78
C GLY A 363 6.33 -16.20 17.88
N LYS A 364 5.08 -16.27 18.34
CA LYS A 364 4.66 -17.27 19.35
C LYS A 364 4.56 -18.67 18.73
N LYS A 365 4.79 -19.70 19.56
CA LYS A 365 4.59 -21.10 19.16
C LYS A 365 3.19 -21.30 18.57
N ASN A 366 3.08 -22.05 17.48
CA ASN A 366 1.84 -22.36 16.76
C ASN A 366 1.13 -21.13 16.14
N SER A 367 1.70 -19.94 16.18
CA SER A 367 1.09 -18.78 15.53
C SER A 367 1.09 -18.96 14.01
N ILE A 368 -0.08 -18.78 13.40
CA ILE A 368 -0.23 -18.73 11.94
C ILE A 368 -0.95 -17.43 11.60
N ILE A 369 -0.30 -16.58 10.83
CA ILE A 369 -0.85 -15.31 10.41
C ILE A 369 -0.79 -15.24 8.89
N ILE A 370 -1.93 -14.97 8.27
CA ILE A 370 -2.02 -14.65 6.84
C ILE A 370 -2.09 -13.13 6.74
N THR A 371 -1.24 -12.56 5.90
CA THR A 371 -1.15 -11.10 5.75
C THR A 371 -1.03 -10.70 4.29
N THR A 372 -1.58 -9.54 3.94
CA THR A 372 -1.34 -8.92 2.64
C THR A 372 -0.08 -8.09 2.68
N SER A 373 0.69 -8.10 1.58
CA SER A 373 1.96 -7.39 1.37
C SER A 373 2.73 -7.07 2.67
N ILE A 374 2.87 -5.84 3.10
CA ILE A 374 3.78 -5.48 4.21
C ILE A 374 3.00 -4.96 5.43
N SER A 375 2.01 -5.68 5.88
CA SER A 375 1.35 -5.37 7.15
C SER A 375 2.33 -5.45 8.33
N GLY A 376 2.16 -4.56 9.32
CA GLY A 376 3.04 -4.47 10.49
C GLY A 376 4.42 -3.88 10.22
N ARG A 377 4.59 -3.09 9.15
CA ARG A 377 5.83 -2.37 8.87
C ARG A 377 6.21 -1.49 10.07
N GLY A 378 7.49 -1.44 10.43
CA GLY A 378 7.96 -0.77 11.65
C GLY A 378 7.67 -1.51 12.96
N VAL A 379 7.02 -2.67 12.93
CA VAL A 379 6.81 -3.53 14.11
C VAL A 379 7.73 -4.74 14.05
N ASP A 380 8.51 -4.95 15.11
CA ASP A 380 9.43 -6.07 15.21
C ASP A 380 8.71 -7.36 15.66
N ILE A 381 8.99 -8.47 14.96
CA ILE A 381 8.50 -9.79 15.32
C ILE A 381 9.55 -10.47 16.22
N LYS A 382 9.21 -10.59 17.49
CA LYS A 382 10.09 -11.26 18.46
C LYS A 382 9.71 -12.72 18.59
N LEU A 383 10.71 -13.61 18.50
CA LEU A 383 10.52 -15.02 18.77
C LEU A 383 10.08 -15.22 20.23
N GLY A 384 8.99 -15.98 20.44
CA GLY A 384 8.32 -16.13 21.73
C GLY A 384 7.24 -15.07 22.02
N GLY A 385 7.12 -14.00 21.20
CA GLY A 385 6.12 -12.92 21.33
C GLY A 385 6.60 -11.73 22.18
N LYS A 386 5.65 -10.86 22.59
CA LYS A 386 5.95 -9.61 23.33
C LYS A 386 6.65 -9.81 24.67
N LYS A 387 6.34 -10.89 25.39
CA LYS A 387 6.96 -11.17 26.68
C LYS A 387 8.38 -11.64 26.45
N LYS A 388 9.37 -11.01 27.13
CA LYS A 388 10.76 -11.43 27.11
C LYS A 388 10.91 -12.75 27.90
N ASP A 389 10.54 -13.85 27.26
CA ASP A 389 10.70 -15.19 27.81
C ASP A 389 11.77 -15.93 26.98
N GLU A 390 12.97 -15.99 27.53
CA GLU A 390 14.12 -16.63 26.87
C GLU A 390 13.87 -18.13 26.62
N ILE A 391 13.08 -18.81 27.45
CA ILE A 391 12.74 -20.23 27.27
C ILE A 391 11.90 -20.38 25.99
N SER A 392 10.84 -19.59 25.87
CA SER A 392 9.99 -19.57 24.67
C SER A 392 10.78 -19.18 23.42
N LYS A 393 11.68 -18.19 23.52
CA LYS A 393 12.54 -17.78 22.41
C LYS A 393 13.44 -18.90 21.93
N ASN A 394 14.15 -19.59 22.85
CA ASN A 394 15.05 -20.69 22.52
C ASN A 394 14.28 -21.89 21.96
N LEU A 395 13.09 -22.18 22.46
CA LEU A 395 12.22 -23.20 21.89
C LEU A 395 11.93 -22.93 20.42
N ILE A 396 11.54 -21.69 20.07
CA ILE A 396 11.21 -21.30 18.70
C ILE A 396 12.46 -21.32 17.80
N LYS A 397 13.62 -20.90 18.30
CA LYS A 397 14.89 -21.02 17.58
C LYS A 397 15.18 -22.48 17.20
N ASN A 398 15.05 -23.41 18.14
CA ASN A 398 15.26 -24.83 17.89
C ASN A 398 14.27 -25.43 16.88
N LEU A 399 13.10 -24.81 16.70
CA LEU A 399 12.13 -25.18 15.66
C LEU A 399 12.48 -24.60 14.27
N GLY A 400 13.55 -23.81 14.16
CA GLY A 400 13.98 -23.15 12.92
C GLY A 400 13.51 -21.69 12.80
N GLY A 401 13.07 -21.07 13.92
CA GLY A 401 12.63 -19.67 13.94
C GLY A 401 11.29 -19.42 13.24
N LEU A 402 11.05 -18.21 12.82
CA LEU A 402 9.86 -17.82 12.07
C LEU A 402 9.94 -18.34 10.63
N LEU A 403 8.91 -19.05 10.19
CA LEU A 403 8.73 -19.44 8.80
C LEU A 403 7.95 -18.34 8.06
N VAL A 404 8.51 -17.82 6.95
CA VAL A 404 7.84 -16.92 6.03
C VAL A 404 7.51 -17.67 4.75
N ILE A 405 6.23 -17.66 4.37
CA ILE A 405 5.73 -18.26 3.13
C ILE A 405 5.19 -17.13 2.24
N GLY A 406 5.78 -16.94 1.06
CA GLY A 406 5.17 -16.14 -0.01
C GLY A 406 4.29 -17.04 -0.88
N THR A 407 3.04 -16.67 -1.09
CA THR A 407 2.11 -17.45 -1.92
C THR A 407 2.23 -17.14 -3.41
N GLU A 408 3.06 -16.17 -3.75
CA GLU A 408 3.45 -15.75 -5.11
C GLU A 408 4.64 -14.80 -5.04
N ARG A 409 5.22 -14.45 -6.17
CA ARG A 409 6.16 -13.34 -6.27
C ARG A 409 5.40 -12.04 -6.35
N MET A 410 5.86 -11.05 -5.59
CA MET A 410 5.31 -9.69 -5.64
C MET A 410 5.84 -8.94 -6.86
N GLU A 411 5.23 -7.81 -7.19
CA GLU A 411 5.60 -6.99 -8.35
C GLU A 411 7.06 -6.49 -8.31
N SER A 412 7.62 -6.34 -7.12
CA SER A 412 8.99 -5.88 -6.91
C SER A 412 9.79 -6.87 -6.08
N ARG A 413 11.05 -7.13 -6.51
CA ARG A 413 12.02 -7.92 -5.74
C ARG A 413 12.24 -7.35 -4.34
N ARG A 414 12.12 -6.06 -4.20
CA ARG A 414 12.24 -5.35 -2.93
C ARG A 414 11.14 -5.76 -1.95
N VAL A 415 9.89 -5.87 -2.40
CA VAL A 415 8.77 -6.34 -1.58
C VAL A 415 8.96 -7.79 -1.12
N ASP A 416 9.46 -8.66 -2.00
CA ASP A 416 9.84 -10.02 -1.62
C ASP A 416 10.91 -10.02 -0.52
N ASN A 417 11.93 -9.16 -0.64
CA ASN A 417 12.98 -9.03 0.36
C ASN A 417 12.45 -8.50 1.69
N GLN A 418 11.51 -7.59 1.67
CA GLN A 418 10.84 -7.09 2.88
C GLN A 418 10.03 -8.21 3.58
N ALA A 419 9.34 -9.07 2.81
CA ALA A 419 8.66 -10.23 3.35
C ALA A 419 9.65 -11.20 4.00
N ARG A 420 10.74 -11.56 3.31
CA ARG A 420 11.82 -12.40 3.86
C ARG A 420 12.44 -11.79 5.12
N GLY A 421 12.65 -10.47 5.11
CA GLY A 421 13.24 -9.71 6.20
C GLY A 421 12.43 -9.67 7.50
N ARG A 422 11.20 -10.21 7.50
CA ARG A 422 10.43 -10.41 8.74
C ARG A 422 10.99 -11.53 9.61
N SER A 423 11.74 -12.46 9.02
CA SER A 423 12.36 -13.61 9.68
C SER A 423 13.87 -13.47 9.75
N GLY A 424 14.49 -14.12 10.71
CA GLY A 424 15.94 -14.18 10.85
C GLY A 424 16.58 -12.86 11.28
N ARG A 425 15.88 -12.04 12.05
CA ARG A 425 16.38 -10.75 12.55
C ARG A 425 17.38 -10.93 13.67
N GLN A 426 18.35 -10.03 13.77
CA GLN A 426 19.35 -9.98 14.86
C GLN A 426 20.09 -11.32 15.08
N GLY A 427 20.35 -12.07 14.01
CA GLY A 427 21.03 -13.36 14.07
C GLY A 427 20.18 -14.50 14.59
N ASP A 428 18.85 -14.33 14.70
CA ASP A 428 17.93 -15.42 15.02
C ASP A 428 17.77 -16.36 13.82
N GLU A 429 17.45 -17.61 14.09
CA GLU A 429 17.05 -18.58 13.08
C GLU A 429 15.77 -18.13 12.37
N GLY A 430 15.65 -18.52 11.11
CA GLY A 430 14.48 -18.22 10.30
C GLY A 430 14.52 -18.97 8.98
N VAL A 431 13.36 -19.08 8.35
CA VAL A 431 13.21 -19.73 7.04
C VAL A 431 12.28 -18.91 6.17
N SER A 432 12.61 -18.74 4.90
CA SER A 432 11.69 -18.19 3.90
C SER A 432 11.56 -19.11 2.69
N ILE A 433 10.37 -19.16 2.10
CA ILE A 433 10.08 -19.92 0.88
C ILE A 433 8.94 -19.23 0.12
N PHE A 434 9.06 -19.21 -1.22
CA PHE A 434 8.01 -18.72 -2.10
C PHE A 434 7.44 -19.87 -2.94
N TYR A 435 6.14 -19.83 -3.14
CA TYR A 435 5.37 -20.75 -3.96
C TYR A 435 4.82 -19.97 -5.15
N VAL A 436 5.12 -20.40 -6.35
CA VAL A 436 4.79 -19.71 -7.60
C VAL A 436 4.01 -20.66 -8.51
N SER A 437 2.95 -20.17 -9.13
CA SER A 437 2.23 -20.90 -10.18
C SER A 437 2.39 -20.20 -11.52
N LEU A 438 2.35 -20.96 -12.61
CA LEU A 438 2.28 -20.39 -13.96
C LEU A 438 0.96 -19.61 -14.21
N GLU A 439 -0.06 -19.84 -13.38
CA GLU A 439 -1.33 -19.14 -13.39
C GLU A 439 -1.36 -17.88 -12.52
N ASP A 440 -0.28 -17.55 -11.79
CA ASP A 440 -0.19 -16.30 -11.01
C ASP A 440 -0.21 -15.09 -11.95
N ASP A 441 -0.81 -13.99 -11.48
CA ASP A 441 -1.00 -12.77 -12.28
C ASP A 441 0.31 -12.29 -12.91
N LEU A 442 1.40 -12.26 -12.15
CA LEU A 442 2.71 -11.87 -12.64
C LEU A 442 3.19 -12.76 -13.80
N MET A 443 3.01 -14.07 -13.68
CA MET A 443 3.41 -15.03 -14.71
C MET A 443 2.49 -14.98 -15.93
N ARG A 444 1.19 -14.75 -15.72
CA ARG A 444 0.21 -14.61 -16.79
C ARG A 444 0.45 -13.34 -17.62
N ILE A 445 0.76 -12.22 -16.97
CA ILE A 445 0.92 -10.90 -17.63
C ILE A 445 2.28 -10.78 -18.31
N PHE A 446 3.35 -11.23 -17.65
CA PHE A 446 4.73 -11.03 -18.10
C PHE A 446 5.42 -12.32 -18.60
N GLY A 447 4.77 -13.48 -18.46
CA GLY A 447 5.29 -14.75 -18.97
C GLY A 447 5.31 -14.75 -20.50
N SER A 448 6.41 -15.25 -21.10
CA SER A 448 6.46 -15.45 -22.55
C SER A 448 5.57 -16.62 -22.97
N GLU A 449 5.03 -16.58 -24.18
CA GLU A 449 4.21 -17.68 -24.75
C GLU A 449 4.93 -19.05 -24.70
N SER A 450 6.26 -19.05 -24.71
CA SER A 450 7.07 -20.27 -24.59
C SER A 450 7.03 -20.94 -23.21
N MET A 451 6.52 -20.28 -22.17
CA MET A 451 6.32 -20.89 -20.85
C MET A 451 5.04 -21.74 -20.75
N ASN A 452 4.13 -21.61 -21.71
CA ASN A 452 2.85 -22.32 -21.73
C ASN A 452 2.90 -23.62 -22.54
N THR A 453 4.02 -23.90 -23.20
CA THR A 453 4.34 -25.16 -23.91
C THR A 453 5.22 -26.06 -23.08
#